data_f87d1707e66a24e237160e6de87e0338
#
_entry.id   f87d1707e66a24e237160e6de87e0338
#
_cell.length_a   1.000
_cell.length_b   1.000
_cell.length_c   1.000
_cell.angle_alpha   90.00
_cell.angle_beta   90.00
_cell.angle_gamma   90.00
#
_symmetry.space_group_name_H-M   'P 1'
#
loop_
_entity.id
_entity.type
_entity.pdbx_description
1 polymer ?
#
loop_
_entity_poly.entity_id
_entity_poly.type
_entity_poly.pdbx_seq_one_letter_code
_entity_poly.pdbx_strand_id
1 'polypeptide(L)' 'LGAALFDWHKDFDDLPEEVKEYLTQHEYEIHSENDVDRLVRTYNQKK' A
#
# COMPACT_ATOMS: atom_id res chain seq x y z
N LEU A 1 8.93 20.73 3.91
CA LEU A 1 9.22 19.85 3.14
C LEU A 1 9.00 18.56 3.72
N GLY A 2 8.72 17.67 3.17
CA GLY A 2 8.66 16.44 3.70
C GLY A 2 7.45 16.04 4.25
N ALA A 3 6.43 16.15 3.56
CA ALA A 3 5.25 15.48 4.01
C ALA A 3 5.60 14.04 4.02
N ALA A 4 5.76 13.49 5.16
CA ALA A 4 6.07 12.09 5.28
C ALA A 4 4.88 11.31 4.80
N LEU A 5 5.08 10.51 3.80
CA LEU A 5 4.05 9.60 3.36
C LEU A 5 3.86 8.56 4.45
N PHE A 6 2.66 8.01 4.51
CA PHE A 6 2.39 6.94 5.45
C PHE A 6 3.31 5.75 5.15
N ASP A 7 4.01 5.31 6.17
CA ASP A 7 4.95 4.20 6.02
C ASP A 7 4.22 2.89 6.22
N TRP A 8 3.63 2.38 5.15
CA TRP A 8 2.87 1.15 5.24
C TRP A 8 3.75 -0.09 5.33
N HIS A 9 5.02 0.04 5.04
CA HIS A 9 5.91 -1.11 5.04
C HIS A 9 5.99 -1.79 6.39
N LYS A 10 5.92 -1.01 7.45
CA LYS A 10 6.04 -1.56 8.79
C LYS A 10 4.85 -2.42 9.16
N ASP A 11 3.67 -1.97 8.79
CA ASP A 11 2.46 -2.64 9.21
C ASP A 11 2.04 -3.76 8.27
N PHE A 12 2.53 -3.72 7.05
CA PHE A 12 2.12 -4.70 6.04
C PHE A 12 3.31 -5.47 5.49
N ASP A 13 4.22 -5.82 6.38
CA ASP A 13 5.42 -6.54 6.00
C ASP A 13 5.13 -7.97 5.57
N ASP A 14 3.98 -8.50 6.00
CA ASP A 14 3.61 -9.87 5.71
C ASP A 14 3.03 -10.06 4.32
N LEU A 15 2.84 -8.99 3.60
CA LEU A 15 2.22 -9.06 2.29
C LEU A 15 3.13 -9.76 1.29
N PRO A 16 2.54 -10.47 0.32
CA PRO A 16 3.31 -11.06 -0.78
C PRO A 16 4.03 -9.97 -1.56
N GLU A 17 5.12 -10.36 -2.21
CA GLU A 17 5.90 -9.39 -2.97
C GLU A 17 5.08 -8.72 -4.05
N GLU A 18 4.19 -9.47 -4.68
CA GLU A 18 3.34 -8.92 -5.72
C GLU A 18 2.52 -7.76 -5.20
N VAL A 19 1.95 -7.95 -4.03
CA VAL A 19 1.12 -6.93 -3.43
C VAL A 19 1.97 -5.74 -3.02
N LYS A 20 3.15 -6.01 -2.50
CA LYS A 20 4.05 -4.94 -2.11
C LYS A 20 4.42 -4.08 -3.30
N GLU A 21 4.69 -4.72 -4.42
CA GLU A 21 5.02 -3.99 -5.63
C GLU A 21 3.86 -3.12 -6.08
N TYR A 22 2.67 -3.67 -6.01
CA TYR A 22 1.49 -2.93 -6.38
C TYR A 22 1.34 -1.69 -5.51
N LEU A 23 1.52 -1.87 -4.21
CA LEU A 23 1.42 -0.76 -3.28
C LEU A 23 2.51 0.27 -3.51
N THR A 24 3.70 -0.19 -3.82
CA THR A 24 4.81 0.72 -4.08
C THR A 24 4.53 1.60 -5.28
N GLN A 25 3.91 1.04 -6.29
CA GLN A 25 3.58 1.81 -7.48
C GLN A 25 2.51 2.86 -7.18
N HIS A 26 1.73 2.64 -6.15
CA HIS A 26 0.66 3.56 -5.78
C HIS A 26 0.93 4.23 -4.44
N GLU A 27 2.19 4.23 -4.00
CA GLU A 27 2.48 4.75 -2.66
C GLU A 27 2.16 6.22 -2.53
N TYR A 28 2.22 6.96 -3.61
CA TYR A 28 1.90 8.38 -3.56
C TYR A 28 0.42 8.62 -3.26
N GLU A 29 -0.39 7.59 -3.40
CA GLU A 29 -1.81 7.67 -3.07
C GLU A 29 -2.10 7.22 -1.65
N ILE A 30 -1.11 6.64 -1.01
CA ILE A 30 -1.29 6.08 0.32
C ILE A 30 -1.04 7.15 1.37
N HIS A 31 -2.10 7.58 2.01
CA HIS A 31 -2.01 8.59 3.05
C HIS A 31 -2.33 8.02 4.42
N SER A 32 -2.92 6.84 4.48
CA SER A 32 -3.27 6.24 5.75
C SER A 32 -3.44 4.75 5.58
N GLU A 33 -3.65 4.09 6.70
CA GLU A 33 -3.83 2.66 6.72
C GLU A 33 -5.02 2.23 5.87
N ASN A 34 -6.05 3.03 5.87
CA ASN A 34 -7.25 2.71 5.09
C ASN A 34 -6.94 2.64 3.60
N ASP A 35 -6.07 3.51 3.14
CA ASP A 35 -5.72 3.52 1.73
C ASP A 35 -5.01 2.23 1.35
N VAL A 36 -4.14 1.74 2.23
CA VAL A 36 -3.43 0.50 1.95
C VAL A 36 -4.43 -0.65 1.85
N ASP A 37 -5.34 -0.71 2.79
CA ASP A 37 -6.34 -1.77 2.79
C ASP A 37 -7.17 -1.73 1.51
N ARG A 38 -7.52 -0.55 1.08
CA ARG A 38 -8.30 -0.38 -0.13
C ARG A 38 -7.55 -0.87 -1.36
N LEU A 39 -6.29 -0.53 -1.44
CA LEU A 39 -5.48 -0.95 -2.59
C LEU A 39 -5.32 -2.46 -2.61
N VAL A 40 -5.13 -3.06 -1.46
CA VAL A 40 -4.99 -4.51 -1.38
C VAL A 40 -6.27 -5.18 -1.85
N ARG A 41 -7.40 -4.65 -1.45
CA ARG A 41 -8.68 -5.20 -1.87
C ARG A 41 -8.85 -5.08 -3.37
N THR A 42 -8.49 -3.93 -3.91
CA THR A 42 -8.60 -3.71 -5.34
C THR A 42 -7.71 -4.68 -6.09
N TYR A 43 -6.52 -4.91 -5.57
CA TYR A 43 -5.61 -5.86 -6.19
C TYR A 43 -6.21 -7.25 -6.22
N ASN A 44 -6.79 -7.66 -5.11
CA ASN A 44 -7.38 -8.99 -5.03
C ASN A 44 -8.56 -9.16 -5.96
N GLN A 45 -9.32 -8.11 -6.14
CA GLN A 45 -10.48 -8.16 -7.02
C GLN A 45 -10.08 -8.25 -8.48
N LYS A 46 -8.93 -7.71 -8.80
CA LYS A 46 -8.48 -7.74 -10.19
C LYS A 46 -8.02 -9.12 -10.61
N LYS A 47 -7.75 -9.95 -9.67
CA LYS A 47 -7.37 -11.30 -10.00
C LYS A 47 -8.56 -12.05 -10.54
#